data_54d45645830d5b722e32d97c8f4c4b1a
#
_entry.id   54d45645830d5b722e32d97c8f4c4b1a
#
_cell.length_a   1.000
_cell.length_b   1.000
_cell.length_c   1.000
_cell.angle_alpha   90.00
_cell.angle_beta   90.00
_cell.angle_gamma   90.00
#
_symmetry.space_group_name_H-M   'P 1'
#
loop_
_entity.id
_entity.type
_entity.pdbx_description
1 polymer ?
#
loop_
_entity_poly.entity_id
_entity_poly.type
_entity_poly.pdbx_seq_one_letter_code
_entity_poly.pdbx_strand_id
1 'polypeptide(L)'
;MRPSLEVADIFRSAGPTYRIAHAGHLSLVQLKVMSAIENCRTAALGGHVEACEDCGHWRIAYNSCRNRHCPKCQGAAARTWLAEREADLLPVGYFHVVFTLPAEIADIAYQNKAVVYDLLFKAASETMLTIAADRKHLGARIGITAVLHTWGSAMTHYPHVHMIVPGGGIARDEARWISSRPAFLLPVRVLGKLFRRLFLTRLLALHDAGRLFFRGNAAPLADRRAFLRHLAPVRKKRWVVYAKPPFAGPQAVLAYLSRYTHRVAISNRRLISFDDRGVTMLYKDYRKDGPERQQIMTIGTDEFIRRFLLHVLPRGFHRIRHYGLLAASSRKASLALARQLLDVAPPPDDEPEEVEDHRPPCPCCGGHMIIIETFERWRQPRAPPPSAPLIREIAP
;
A
#
# COMPACT_ATOMS: atom_id res chain seq x y z
N MET A 1 7.77 20.21 -4.65
CA MET A 1 9.21 20.02 -4.96
C MET A 1 9.47 18.52 -5.18
N ARG A 2 10.07 18.10 -6.30
CA ARG A 2 10.50 16.70 -6.49
C ARG A 2 11.64 16.40 -5.52
N PRO A 3 11.72 15.22 -4.89
CA PRO A 3 12.88 14.83 -4.10
C PRO A 3 14.12 14.81 -5.01
N SER A 4 15.23 15.33 -4.52
CA SER A 4 16.50 15.35 -5.26
C SER A 4 17.09 13.95 -5.49
N LEU A 5 16.75 12.98 -4.65
CA LEU A 5 17.18 11.58 -4.72
C LEU A 5 15.99 10.63 -4.80
N GLU A 6 16.07 9.65 -5.69
CA GLU A 6 15.04 8.66 -5.90
C GLU A 6 15.58 7.23 -5.74
N VAL A 7 14.71 6.28 -5.37
CA VAL A 7 15.06 4.84 -5.37
C VAL A 7 15.55 4.40 -6.76
N ALA A 8 15.05 5.03 -7.83
CA ALA A 8 15.48 4.76 -9.20
C ALA A 8 16.96 5.08 -9.43
N ASP A 9 17.49 6.11 -8.78
CA ASP A 9 18.90 6.51 -8.94
C ASP A 9 19.82 5.47 -8.32
N ILE A 10 19.46 4.97 -7.14
CA ILE A 10 20.19 3.88 -6.45
C ILE A 10 20.18 2.62 -7.34
N PHE A 11 19.02 2.28 -7.90
CA PHE A 11 18.90 1.08 -8.74
C PHE A 11 19.63 1.21 -10.07
N ARG A 12 19.66 2.41 -10.70
CA ARG A 12 20.43 2.65 -11.92
C ARG A 12 21.93 2.54 -11.66
N SER A 13 22.40 3.10 -10.56
CA SER A 13 23.82 3.08 -10.21
C SER A 13 24.30 1.69 -9.80
N ALA A 14 23.65 1.06 -8.82
CA ALA A 14 24.12 -0.18 -8.19
C ALA A 14 23.40 -1.45 -8.67
N GLY A 15 22.26 -1.32 -9.35
CA GLY A 15 21.45 -2.45 -9.79
C GLY A 15 22.14 -3.45 -10.71
N PRO A 16 22.95 -3.02 -11.72
CA PRO A 16 23.70 -3.95 -12.57
C PRO A 16 24.64 -4.83 -11.75
N THR A 17 25.48 -4.24 -10.93
CA THR A 17 26.44 -4.96 -10.06
C THR A 17 25.72 -5.87 -9.08
N TYR A 18 24.63 -5.39 -8.47
CA TYR A 18 23.79 -6.20 -7.56
C TYR A 18 23.22 -7.45 -8.24
N ARG A 19 22.74 -7.35 -9.50
CA ARG A 19 22.23 -8.51 -10.26
C ARG A 19 23.32 -9.55 -10.54
N ILE A 20 24.53 -9.11 -10.84
CA ILE A 20 25.67 -10.00 -11.09
C ILE A 20 26.03 -10.72 -9.79
N ALA A 21 26.21 -9.98 -8.69
CA ALA A 21 26.59 -10.54 -7.41
C ALA A 21 25.54 -11.52 -6.82
N HIS A 22 24.26 -11.35 -7.20
CA HIS A 22 23.15 -12.18 -6.72
C HIS A 22 22.50 -13.02 -7.84
N ALA A 23 23.30 -13.36 -8.88
CA ALA A 23 22.83 -14.21 -9.98
C ALA A 23 22.30 -15.55 -9.44
N GLY A 24 21.13 -15.97 -9.92
CA GLY A 24 20.45 -17.19 -9.46
C GLY A 24 19.66 -17.04 -8.14
N HIS A 25 19.84 -15.95 -7.40
CA HIS A 25 19.13 -15.71 -6.13
C HIS A 25 17.96 -14.73 -6.25
N LEU A 26 17.85 -14.02 -7.37
CA LEU A 26 16.77 -13.08 -7.66
C LEU A 26 15.65 -13.74 -8.45
N SER A 27 14.42 -13.61 -7.99
CA SER A 27 13.26 -14.07 -8.75
C SER A 27 13.01 -13.18 -9.98
N LEU A 28 12.39 -13.74 -11.02
CA LEU A 28 11.98 -12.98 -12.20
C LEU A 28 11.10 -11.77 -11.87
N VAL A 29 10.27 -11.88 -10.82
CA VAL A 29 9.43 -10.78 -10.37
C VAL A 29 10.28 -9.65 -9.79
N GLN A 30 11.29 -9.95 -9.00
CA GLN A 30 12.22 -8.95 -8.46
C GLN A 30 13.01 -8.27 -9.59
N LEU A 31 13.53 -9.02 -10.54
CA LEU A 31 14.25 -8.47 -11.71
C LEU A 31 13.35 -7.52 -12.53
N LYS A 32 12.09 -7.92 -12.78
CA LYS A 32 11.10 -7.06 -13.46
C LYS A 32 10.78 -5.79 -12.68
N VAL A 33 10.73 -5.86 -11.35
CA VAL A 33 10.50 -4.67 -10.49
C VAL A 33 11.69 -3.72 -10.54
N MET A 34 12.92 -4.24 -10.45
CA MET A 34 14.14 -3.43 -10.61
C MET A 34 14.14 -2.68 -11.94
N SER A 35 14.00 -3.41 -13.06
CA SER A 35 13.96 -2.82 -14.39
C SER A 35 12.82 -1.79 -14.56
N ALA A 36 11.64 -2.07 -14.02
CA ALA A 36 10.52 -1.14 -14.10
C ALA A 36 10.80 0.18 -13.34
N ILE A 37 11.46 0.12 -12.18
CA ILE A 37 11.82 1.32 -11.39
C ILE A 37 12.91 2.12 -12.08
N GLU A 38 13.96 1.45 -12.59
CA GLU A 38 15.09 2.05 -13.32
C GLU A 38 14.61 2.85 -14.53
N ASN A 39 13.71 2.24 -15.32
CA ASN A 39 13.20 2.81 -16.56
C ASN A 39 11.98 3.73 -16.38
N CYS A 40 11.47 3.89 -15.16
CA CYS A 40 10.28 4.68 -14.92
C CYS A 40 10.51 6.16 -15.23
N ARG A 41 9.68 6.70 -16.14
CA ARG A 41 9.77 8.09 -16.61
C ARG A 41 11.13 8.42 -17.26
N THR A 42 11.57 7.54 -18.15
CA THR A 42 12.72 7.72 -19.02
C THR A 42 12.33 7.38 -20.47
N ALA A 43 13.20 7.72 -21.42
CA ALA A 43 13.03 7.38 -22.84
C ALA A 43 12.83 5.87 -23.10
N ALA A 44 13.32 5.01 -22.18
CA ALA A 44 13.12 3.56 -22.27
C ALA A 44 11.65 3.13 -22.31
N LEU A 45 10.73 3.96 -21.81
CA LEU A 45 9.29 3.70 -21.83
C LEU A 45 8.53 4.55 -22.85
N GLY A 46 9.23 5.36 -23.67
CA GLY A 46 8.61 6.33 -24.56
C GLY A 46 7.95 7.48 -23.81
N GLY A 47 7.16 8.27 -24.51
CA GLY A 47 6.51 9.43 -23.93
C GLY A 47 5.77 10.27 -24.94
N HIS A 48 5.53 11.52 -24.56
CA HIS A 48 4.96 12.54 -25.44
C HIS A 48 5.57 13.89 -25.16
N VAL A 49 5.47 14.78 -26.11
CA VAL A 49 5.81 16.20 -25.99
C VAL A 49 4.50 16.98 -25.82
N GLU A 50 4.45 17.79 -24.80
CA GLU A 50 3.34 18.73 -24.56
C GLU A 50 3.82 20.13 -24.87
N ALA A 51 2.98 20.94 -25.50
CA ALA A 51 3.20 22.37 -25.73
C ALA A 51 2.01 23.18 -25.23
N CYS A 52 2.27 24.39 -24.73
CA CYS A 52 1.23 25.34 -24.37
C CYS A 52 0.73 26.07 -25.62
N GLU A 53 -0.59 26.11 -25.79
CA GLU A 53 -1.23 26.84 -26.92
C GLU A 53 -1.00 28.35 -26.83
N ASP A 54 -0.90 28.90 -25.61
CA ASP A 54 -0.83 30.37 -25.42
C ASP A 54 0.60 30.90 -25.49
N CYS A 55 1.58 30.25 -24.87
CA CYS A 55 2.95 30.78 -24.74
C CYS A 55 4.02 29.95 -25.45
N GLY A 56 3.67 28.84 -26.08
CA GLY A 56 4.62 27.92 -26.73
C GLY A 56 5.56 27.18 -25.81
N HIS A 57 5.40 27.29 -24.48
CA HIS A 57 6.20 26.49 -23.52
C HIS A 57 5.98 25.01 -23.78
N TRP A 58 7.07 24.27 -23.90
CA TRP A 58 7.00 22.83 -24.16
C TRP A 58 7.76 22.02 -23.13
N ARG A 59 7.35 20.76 -22.95
CA ARG A 59 8.05 19.81 -22.08
C ARG A 59 7.91 18.37 -22.58
N ILE A 60 8.88 17.54 -22.23
CA ILE A 60 8.81 16.10 -22.48
C ILE A 60 8.19 15.43 -21.24
N ALA A 61 7.15 14.64 -21.46
CA ALA A 61 6.51 13.80 -20.46
C ALA A 61 6.75 12.33 -20.77
N TYR A 62 7.66 11.70 -20.03
CA TYR A 62 7.97 10.28 -20.20
C TYR A 62 6.93 9.39 -19.54
N ASN A 63 6.63 8.24 -20.16
CA ASN A 63 5.68 7.27 -19.67
C ASN A 63 6.10 6.65 -18.34
N SER A 64 5.12 6.39 -17.49
CA SER A 64 5.32 5.74 -16.19
C SER A 64 5.34 4.21 -16.36
N CYS A 65 6.09 3.51 -15.50
CA CYS A 65 6.15 2.05 -15.52
C CYS A 65 4.88 1.37 -14.98
N ARG A 66 3.97 2.10 -14.36
CA ARG A 66 2.73 1.62 -13.71
C ARG A 66 2.96 0.45 -12.73
N ASN A 67 4.20 0.23 -12.32
CA ASN A 67 4.53 -0.85 -11.39
C ASN A 67 4.14 -0.44 -9.97
N ARG A 68 3.38 -1.30 -9.28
CA ARG A 68 2.89 -1.06 -7.92
C ARG A 68 4.01 -0.92 -6.87
N HIS A 69 5.24 -1.34 -7.17
CA HIS A 69 6.39 -1.19 -6.28
C HIS A 69 7.18 0.10 -6.56
N CYS A 70 6.90 0.79 -7.67
CA CYS A 70 7.62 1.99 -8.04
C CYS A 70 7.19 3.21 -7.20
N PRO A 71 8.09 3.85 -6.42
CA PRO A 71 7.74 5.01 -5.59
C PRO A 71 7.18 6.20 -6.38
N LYS A 72 7.57 6.37 -7.66
CA LYS A 72 7.03 7.42 -8.54
C LYS A 72 5.58 7.17 -8.96
N CYS A 73 5.20 5.90 -9.18
CA CYS A 73 3.86 5.56 -9.67
C CYS A 73 2.81 5.47 -8.54
N GLN A 74 3.25 5.25 -7.30
CA GLN A 74 2.35 5.05 -6.15
C GLN A 74 1.46 6.26 -5.86
N GLY A 75 1.94 7.48 -6.09
CA GLY A 75 1.18 8.70 -5.77
C GLY A 75 -0.09 8.86 -6.61
N ALA A 76 -0.02 8.60 -7.92
CA ALA A 76 -1.20 8.65 -8.80
C ALA A 76 -2.22 7.58 -8.42
N ALA A 77 -1.77 6.31 -8.28
CA ALA A 77 -2.64 5.21 -7.88
C ALA A 77 -3.31 5.44 -6.50
N ALA A 78 -2.61 6.14 -5.58
CA ALA A 78 -3.18 6.49 -4.28
C ALA A 78 -4.29 7.53 -4.39
N ARG A 79 -4.17 8.52 -5.27
CA ARG A 79 -5.21 9.53 -5.50
C ARG A 79 -6.46 8.91 -6.12
N THR A 80 -6.31 8.13 -7.18
CA THR A 80 -7.45 7.42 -7.81
C THR A 80 -8.18 6.54 -6.79
N TRP A 81 -7.44 5.74 -6.03
CA TRP A 81 -8.03 4.90 -4.98
C TRP A 81 -8.76 5.71 -3.90
N LEU A 82 -8.21 6.88 -3.53
CA LEU A 82 -8.82 7.76 -2.53
C LEU A 82 -10.17 8.29 -3.02
N ALA A 83 -10.21 8.85 -4.23
CA ALA A 83 -11.43 9.37 -4.83
C ALA A 83 -12.53 8.29 -4.91
N GLU A 84 -12.18 7.09 -5.38
CA GLU A 84 -13.12 5.97 -5.42
C GLU A 84 -13.67 5.56 -4.03
N ARG A 85 -12.86 5.71 -2.97
CA ARG A 85 -13.29 5.32 -1.62
C ARG A 85 -13.99 6.43 -0.86
N GLU A 86 -13.80 7.68 -1.23
CA GLU A 86 -14.56 8.80 -0.67
C GLU A 86 -16.05 8.65 -0.94
N ALA A 87 -16.43 8.21 -2.14
CA ALA A 87 -17.81 7.90 -2.49
C ALA A 87 -18.43 6.74 -1.66
N ASP A 88 -17.62 5.84 -1.14
CA ASP A 88 -18.07 4.71 -0.30
C ASP A 88 -18.19 5.08 1.20
N LEU A 89 -17.81 6.28 1.61
CA LEU A 89 -17.83 6.66 3.02
C LEU A 89 -19.25 6.72 3.60
N LEU A 90 -19.36 6.23 4.83
CA LEU A 90 -20.51 6.42 5.69
C LEU A 90 -20.21 7.56 6.70
N PRO A 91 -21.19 8.33 7.14
CA PRO A 91 -20.99 9.44 8.09
C PRO A 91 -20.79 8.95 9.53
N VAL A 92 -19.91 8.00 9.72
CA VAL A 92 -19.54 7.41 10.99
C VAL A 92 -18.05 7.51 11.22
N GLY A 93 -17.59 7.44 12.47
CA GLY A 93 -16.16 7.33 12.75
C GLY A 93 -15.56 6.04 12.19
N TYR A 94 -14.29 6.06 11.79
CA TYR A 94 -13.60 4.88 11.29
C TYR A 94 -12.44 4.49 12.18
N PHE A 95 -12.41 3.24 12.58
CA PHE A 95 -11.32 2.67 13.38
C PHE A 95 -10.21 2.12 12.50
N HIS A 96 -8.97 2.33 12.94
CA HIS A 96 -7.80 1.74 12.35
C HIS A 96 -7.33 0.57 13.21
N VAL A 97 -7.46 -0.65 12.69
CA VAL A 97 -7.07 -1.88 13.40
C VAL A 97 -5.89 -2.53 12.68
N VAL A 98 -4.89 -3.00 13.43
CA VAL A 98 -3.68 -3.64 12.86
C VAL A 98 -3.47 -5.01 13.48
N PHE A 99 -3.35 -6.01 12.62
CA PHE A 99 -2.99 -7.39 12.98
C PHE A 99 -1.57 -7.67 12.53
N THR A 100 -0.69 -8.00 13.46
CA THR A 100 0.73 -8.19 13.20
C THR A 100 1.15 -9.63 13.47
N LEU A 101 1.96 -10.20 12.56
CA LEU A 101 2.58 -11.50 12.78
C LEU A 101 3.79 -11.36 13.72
N PRO A 102 3.99 -12.31 14.64
CA PRO A 102 5.23 -12.41 15.43
C PRO A 102 6.47 -12.57 14.54
N ALA A 103 7.60 -12.08 15.02
CA ALA A 103 8.87 -12.13 14.27
C ALA A 103 9.26 -13.57 13.86
N GLU A 104 8.96 -14.55 14.69
CA GLU A 104 9.25 -15.97 14.44
C GLU A 104 8.49 -16.53 13.22
N ILE A 105 7.40 -15.88 12.81
CA ILE A 105 6.65 -16.27 11.61
C ILE A 105 7.18 -15.54 10.36
N ALA A 106 7.99 -14.49 10.54
CA ALA A 106 8.41 -13.63 9.41
C ALA A 106 9.22 -14.39 8.35
N ASP A 107 10.11 -15.29 8.75
CA ASP A 107 10.92 -16.09 7.82
C ASP A 107 10.06 -17.11 7.05
N ILE A 108 9.12 -17.76 7.74
CA ILE A 108 8.14 -18.66 7.11
C ILE A 108 7.31 -17.87 6.10
N ALA A 109 6.84 -16.67 6.48
CA ALA A 109 6.06 -15.80 5.63
C ALA A 109 6.86 -15.32 4.40
N TYR A 110 8.15 -15.04 4.56
CA TYR A 110 9.00 -14.62 3.46
C TYR A 110 9.15 -15.69 2.39
N GLN A 111 9.38 -16.92 2.78
CA GLN A 111 9.52 -18.05 1.86
C GLN A 111 8.20 -18.48 1.25
N ASN A 112 7.07 -18.19 1.91
CA ASN A 112 5.72 -18.63 1.53
C ASN A 112 4.75 -17.46 1.34
N LYS A 113 5.20 -16.37 0.71
CA LYS A 113 4.48 -15.09 0.66
C LYS A 113 3.02 -15.21 0.29
N ALA A 114 2.69 -15.87 -0.84
CA ALA A 114 1.32 -15.95 -1.32
C ALA A 114 0.41 -16.65 -0.31
N VAL A 115 0.84 -17.78 0.21
CA VAL A 115 0.05 -18.65 1.09
C VAL A 115 -0.10 -18.02 2.48
N VAL A 116 1.01 -17.53 3.06
CA VAL A 116 0.99 -16.99 4.43
C VAL A 116 0.35 -15.60 4.48
N TYR A 117 0.50 -14.76 3.45
CA TYR A 117 -0.19 -13.48 3.41
C TYR A 117 -1.71 -13.66 3.17
N ASP A 118 -2.10 -14.66 2.37
CA ASP A 118 -3.52 -15.01 2.24
C ASP A 118 -4.11 -15.50 3.57
N LEU A 119 -3.37 -16.35 4.27
CA LEU A 119 -3.73 -16.81 5.62
C LEU A 119 -3.86 -15.64 6.60
N LEU A 120 -2.93 -14.68 6.58
CA LEU A 120 -2.96 -13.49 7.42
C LEU A 120 -4.26 -12.68 7.18
N PHE A 121 -4.62 -12.43 5.93
CA PHE A 121 -5.87 -11.76 5.58
C PHE A 121 -7.10 -12.53 6.09
N LYS A 122 -7.16 -13.83 5.82
CA LYS A 122 -8.29 -14.69 6.22
C LYS A 122 -8.45 -14.75 7.74
N ALA A 123 -7.37 -15.00 8.47
CA ALA A 123 -7.41 -15.09 9.93
C ALA A 123 -7.80 -13.76 10.59
N ALA A 124 -7.26 -12.65 10.08
CA ALA A 124 -7.54 -11.32 10.63
C ALA A 124 -8.98 -10.87 10.33
N SER A 125 -9.46 -11.03 9.08
CA SER A 125 -10.83 -10.64 8.71
C SER A 125 -11.88 -11.49 9.41
N GLU A 126 -11.69 -12.80 9.47
CA GLU A 126 -12.60 -13.70 10.19
C GLU A 126 -12.64 -13.40 11.68
N THR A 127 -11.48 -13.07 12.28
CA THR A 127 -11.44 -12.63 13.68
C THR A 127 -12.32 -11.42 13.91
N MET A 128 -12.19 -10.40 13.07
CA MET A 128 -12.99 -9.17 13.18
C MET A 128 -14.48 -9.45 13.00
N LEU A 129 -14.84 -10.17 11.94
CA LEU A 129 -16.24 -10.47 11.62
C LEU A 129 -16.90 -11.32 12.72
N THR A 130 -16.19 -12.34 13.24
CA THR A 130 -16.71 -13.23 14.28
C THR A 130 -16.98 -12.48 15.59
N ILE A 131 -16.03 -11.67 16.04
CA ILE A 131 -16.17 -10.95 17.30
C ILE A 131 -17.19 -9.81 17.16
N ALA A 132 -17.25 -9.13 16.01
CA ALA A 132 -18.25 -8.09 15.76
C ALA A 132 -19.69 -8.65 15.70
N ALA A 133 -19.87 -9.85 15.18
CA ALA A 133 -21.20 -10.50 15.11
C ALA A 133 -21.71 -11.02 16.46
N ASP A 134 -20.82 -11.16 17.46
CA ASP A 134 -21.23 -11.59 18.81
C ASP A 134 -21.95 -10.46 19.53
N ARG A 135 -23.19 -10.72 20.01
CA ARG A 135 -24.01 -9.76 20.77
C ARG A 135 -23.36 -9.27 22.07
N LYS A 136 -22.44 -10.04 22.65
CA LYS A 136 -21.65 -9.62 23.82
C LYS A 136 -20.69 -8.48 23.53
N HIS A 137 -20.39 -8.24 22.24
CA HIS A 137 -19.45 -7.21 21.80
C HIS A 137 -20.14 -6.10 21.03
N LEU A 138 -20.44 -6.31 19.75
CA LEU A 138 -21.15 -5.33 18.92
C LEU A 138 -22.52 -5.85 18.46
N GLY A 139 -22.61 -7.12 18.08
CA GLY A 139 -23.84 -7.74 17.58
C GLY A 139 -24.21 -7.34 16.16
N ALA A 140 -23.25 -6.92 15.34
CA ALA A 140 -23.46 -6.38 14.01
C ALA A 140 -22.54 -7.00 12.94
N ARG A 141 -23.00 -6.96 11.71
CA ARG A 141 -22.22 -7.22 10.49
C ARG A 141 -21.46 -5.95 10.11
N ILE A 142 -20.15 -5.97 10.20
CA ILE A 142 -19.27 -4.84 9.92
C ILE A 142 -18.70 -4.89 8.50
N GLY A 143 -18.22 -3.75 8.00
CA GLY A 143 -17.42 -3.63 6.80
C GLY A 143 -15.92 -3.51 7.12
N ILE A 144 -15.06 -4.06 6.27
CA ILE A 144 -13.61 -3.98 6.45
C ILE A 144 -12.92 -3.71 5.12
N THR A 145 -12.09 -2.67 5.07
CA THR A 145 -11.05 -2.52 4.03
C THR A 145 -9.71 -2.88 4.64
N ALA A 146 -9.07 -3.93 4.13
CA ALA A 146 -7.83 -4.51 4.65
C ALA A 146 -6.67 -4.29 3.67
N VAL A 147 -5.51 -3.86 4.16
CA VAL A 147 -4.32 -3.56 3.37
C VAL A 147 -3.11 -4.26 3.96
N LEU A 148 -2.43 -5.09 3.15
CA LEU A 148 -1.19 -5.76 3.56
C LEU A 148 -0.01 -4.80 3.52
N HIS A 149 0.72 -4.74 4.61
CA HIS A 149 2.07 -4.21 4.68
C HIS A 149 3.05 -5.33 5.05
N THR A 150 4.22 -5.33 4.42
CA THR A 150 5.26 -6.32 4.68
C THR A 150 6.52 -5.71 5.29
N TRP A 151 6.52 -4.39 5.57
CA TRP A 151 7.70 -3.63 5.99
C TRP A 151 7.50 -2.90 7.30
N GLY A 152 8.55 -2.91 8.12
CA GLY A 152 8.72 -1.95 9.20
C GLY A 152 9.33 -0.63 8.71
N SER A 153 9.48 0.35 9.60
CA SER A 153 10.04 1.66 9.25
C SER A 153 11.47 1.60 8.70
N ALA A 154 12.30 0.65 9.17
CA ALA A 154 13.65 0.40 8.66
C ALA A 154 13.70 -0.55 7.45
N MET A 155 12.59 -0.75 6.75
CA MET A 155 12.42 -1.72 5.65
C MET A 155 12.74 -3.18 6.05
N THR A 156 12.62 -3.54 7.32
CA THR A 156 12.67 -4.92 7.79
C THR A 156 11.41 -5.66 7.39
N HIS A 157 11.51 -6.97 7.12
CA HIS A 157 10.33 -7.78 6.78
C HIS A 157 9.45 -7.99 8.01
N TYR A 158 8.27 -7.38 7.99
CA TYR A 158 7.35 -7.33 9.12
C TYR A 158 5.89 -7.38 8.63
N PRO A 159 5.37 -8.58 8.27
CA PRO A 159 4.04 -8.70 7.70
C PRO A 159 2.93 -8.34 8.70
N HIS A 160 2.06 -7.42 8.31
CA HIS A 160 0.90 -7.02 9.08
C HIS A 160 -0.21 -6.50 8.16
N VAL A 161 -1.45 -6.57 8.62
CA VAL A 161 -2.61 -6.07 7.89
C VAL A 161 -3.19 -4.89 8.63
N HIS A 162 -3.29 -3.76 7.94
CA HIS A 162 -4.06 -2.61 8.37
C HIS A 162 -5.51 -2.79 7.94
N MET A 163 -6.43 -2.55 8.84
CA MET A 163 -7.86 -2.61 8.57
C MET A 163 -8.52 -1.29 8.92
N ILE A 164 -9.39 -0.82 8.03
CA ILE A 164 -10.31 0.27 8.28
C ILE A 164 -11.69 -0.29 8.41
N VAL A 165 -12.32 0.09 9.50
CA VAL A 165 -13.59 -0.45 9.92
C VAL A 165 -14.51 0.69 10.32
N PRO A 166 -15.68 0.85 9.71
CA PRO A 166 -16.70 1.78 10.18
C PRO A 166 -17.03 1.57 11.65
N GLY A 167 -17.34 2.63 12.37
CA GLY A 167 -17.70 2.61 13.79
C GLY A 167 -19.10 2.06 14.04
N GLY A 168 -19.38 0.88 13.53
CA GLY A 168 -20.66 0.19 13.66
C GLY A 168 -20.88 -0.82 12.56
N GLY A 169 -22.10 -1.30 12.44
CA GLY A 169 -22.50 -2.27 11.43
C GLY A 169 -24.01 -2.47 11.38
N ILE A 170 -24.47 -3.24 10.40
CA ILE A 170 -25.86 -3.57 10.23
C ILE A 170 -26.23 -4.73 11.17
N ALA A 171 -27.31 -4.58 11.93
CA ALA A 171 -27.86 -5.64 12.76
C ALA A 171 -28.20 -6.90 11.91
N ARG A 172 -28.30 -8.08 12.55
CA ARG A 172 -28.59 -9.34 11.82
C ARG A 172 -29.98 -9.35 11.16
N ASP A 173 -30.92 -8.64 11.74
CA ASP A 173 -32.28 -8.46 11.22
C ASP A 173 -32.37 -7.41 10.12
N GLU A 174 -31.26 -6.77 9.80
CA GLU A 174 -31.14 -5.69 8.80
C GLU A 174 -32.02 -4.46 9.09
N ALA A 175 -32.63 -4.37 10.28
CA ALA A 175 -33.59 -3.33 10.64
C ALA A 175 -32.95 -2.04 11.22
N ARG A 176 -31.67 -2.07 11.59
CA ARG A 176 -31.00 -0.93 12.22
C ARG A 176 -29.47 -0.97 12.07
N TRP A 177 -28.89 0.21 12.16
CA TRP A 177 -27.45 0.36 12.36
C TRP A 177 -27.12 0.26 13.85
N ILE A 178 -26.10 -0.55 14.20
CA ILE A 178 -25.59 -0.66 15.57
C ILE A 178 -24.27 0.10 15.62
N SER A 179 -24.27 1.25 16.29
CA SER A 179 -23.07 2.08 16.45
C SER A 179 -22.12 1.47 17.47
N SER A 180 -20.82 1.56 17.21
CA SER A 180 -19.79 1.31 18.23
C SER A 180 -19.75 2.42 19.27
N ARG A 181 -19.07 2.18 20.40
CA ARG A 181 -18.72 3.27 21.32
C ARG A 181 -17.74 4.23 20.63
N PRO A 182 -17.75 5.53 20.96
CA PRO A 182 -16.94 6.54 20.25
C PRO A 182 -15.44 6.22 20.16
N ALA A 183 -14.86 5.69 21.24
CA ALA A 183 -13.42 5.37 21.30
C ALA A 183 -13.11 3.87 21.33
N PHE A 184 -14.11 3.01 21.18
CA PHE A 184 -13.96 1.57 21.35
C PHE A 184 -14.79 0.79 20.34
N LEU A 185 -14.12 0.03 19.49
CA LEU A 185 -14.79 -0.86 18.52
C LEU A 185 -14.98 -2.26 19.10
N LEU A 186 -13.88 -2.96 19.35
CA LEU A 186 -13.84 -4.36 19.82
C LEU A 186 -12.67 -4.58 20.79
N PRO A 187 -12.76 -5.58 21.71
CA PRO A 187 -11.74 -5.83 22.71
C PRO A 187 -10.48 -6.46 22.10
N VAL A 188 -9.41 -5.71 21.97
CA VAL A 188 -8.14 -6.12 21.29
C VAL A 188 -7.51 -7.40 21.87
N ARG A 189 -7.71 -7.67 23.19
CA ARG A 189 -7.23 -8.91 23.81
C ARG A 189 -7.97 -10.14 23.29
N VAL A 190 -9.27 -10.03 23.07
CA VAL A 190 -10.12 -11.08 22.50
C VAL A 190 -9.77 -11.30 21.03
N LEU A 191 -9.64 -10.21 20.27
CA LEU A 191 -9.18 -10.25 18.89
C LEU A 191 -7.82 -10.97 18.77
N GLY A 192 -6.82 -10.59 19.58
CA GLY A 192 -5.49 -11.21 19.54
C GLY A 192 -5.51 -12.70 19.89
N LYS A 193 -6.36 -13.14 20.83
CA LYS A 193 -6.51 -14.55 21.20
C LYS A 193 -7.12 -15.38 20.07
N LEU A 194 -8.20 -14.89 19.44
CA LEU A 194 -8.87 -15.58 18.34
C LEU A 194 -7.97 -15.61 17.09
N PHE A 195 -7.36 -14.48 16.72
CA PHE A 195 -6.45 -14.36 15.60
C PHE A 195 -5.28 -15.35 15.71
N ARG A 196 -4.61 -15.42 16.87
CA ARG A 196 -3.55 -16.39 17.12
C ARG A 196 -4.02 -17.82 16.89
N ARG A 197 -5.18 -18.19 17.46
CA ARG A 197 -5.74 -19.53 17.30
C ARG A 197 -6.01 -19.86 15.83
N LEU A 198 -6.74 -19.03 15.12
CA LEU A 198 -7.09 -19.25 13.72
C LEU A 198 -5.87 -19.32 12.83
N PHE A 199 -4.92 -18.41 13.02
CA PHE A 199 -3.70 -18.37 12.22
C PHE A 199 -2.85 -19.61 12.42
N LEU A 200 -2.54 -19.95 13.66
CA LEU A 200 -1.65 -21.09 13.97
C LEU A 200 -2.26 -22.43 13.61
N THR A 201 -3.56 -22.63 13.84
CA THR A 201 -4.28 -23.86 13.43
C THR A 201 -4.19 -24.04 11.91
N ARG A 202 -4.44 -22.98 11.14
CA ARG A 202 -4.40 -23.05 9.68
C ARG A 202 -2.98 -23.12 9.13
N LEU A 203 -2.02 -22.47 9.78
CA LEU A 203 -0.61 -22.59 9.40
C LEU A 203 -0.11 -24.03 9.56
N LEU A 204 -0.51 -24.70 10.63
CA LEU A 204 -0.20 -26.11 10.83
C LEU A 204 -0.90 -27.00 9.78
N ALA A 205 -2.14 -26.75 9.48
CA ALA A 205 -2.85 -27.48 8.41
C ALA A 205 -2.18 -27.28 7.03
N LEU A 206 -1.66 -26.11 6.73
CA LEU A 206 -0.87 -25.84 5.51
C LEU A 206 0.44 -26.63 5.51
N HIS A 207 1.11 -26.75 6.65
CA HIS A 207 2.31 -27.56 6.80
C HIS A 207 1.99 -29.05 6.57
N ASP A 208 0.98 -29.58 7.27
CA ASP A 208 0.55 -30.99 7.17
C ASP A 208 0.08 -31.35 5.74
N ALA A 209 -0.44 -30.38 5.00
CA ALA A 209 -0.81 -30.53 3.59
C ALA A 209 0.36 -30.36 2.61
N GLY A 210 1.61 -30.18 3.07
CA GLY A 210 2.80 -29.98 2.22
C GLY A 210 2.78 -28.69 1.40
N ARG A 211 2.01 -27.67 1.82
CA ARG A 211 1.84 -26.39 1.09
C ARG A 211 2.82 -25.31 1.48
N LEU A 212 3.73 -25.61 2.39
CA LEU A 212 4.79 -24.70 2.84
C LEU A 212 6.14 -25.20 2.35
N PHE A 213 6.97 -24.28 1.88
CA PHE A 213 8.33 -24.53 1.44
C PHE A 213 9.32 -23.96 2.44
N PHE A 214 10.41 -24.72 2.69
CA PHE A 214 11.44 -24.35 3.64
C PHE A 214 12.81 -24.54 3.01
N ARG A 215 13.64 -23.49 3.00
CA ARG A 215 14.99 -23.49 2.41
C ARG A 215 16.00 -22.83 3.35
N GLY A 216 17.30 -23.11 3.13
CA GLY A 216 18.37 -22.55 3.93
C GLY A 216 18.17 -22.84 5.40
N ASN A 217 18.31 -21.86 6.27
CA ASN A 217 18.17 -22.00 7.73
C ASN A 217 16.77 -22.46 8.18
N ALA A 218 15.75 -22.31 7.35
CA ALA A 218 14.41 -22.78 7.65
C ALA A 218 14.15 -24.23 7.18
N ALA A 219 15.07 -24.86 6.44
CA ALA A 219 14.91 -26.22 5.91
C ALA A 219 14.51 -27.27 6.98
N PRO A 220 15.03 -27.23 8.23
CA PRO A 220 14.60 -28.15 9.28
C PRO A 220 13.12 -28.06 9.64
N LEU A 221 12.44 -26.96 9.34
CA LEU A 221 11.01 -26.76 9.60
C LEU A 221 10.10 -27.59 8.66
N ALA A 222 10.65 -28.24 7.65
CA ALA A 222 9.93 -29.23 6.84
C ALA A 222 9.54 -30.46 7.68
N ASP A 223 10.32 -30.79 8.72
CA ASP A 223 9.96 -31.82 9.70
C ASP A 223 8.86 -31.30 10.63
N ARG A 224 7.79 -32.08 10.76
CA ARG A 224 6.63 -31.70 11.56
C ARG A 224 6.96 -31.48 13.05
N ARG A 225 7.88 -32.27 13.64
CA ARG A 225 8.23 -32.12 15.04
C ARG A 225 9.05 -30.82 15.26
N ALA A 226 9.98 -30.54 14.35
CA ALA A 226 10.74 -29.30 14.37
C ALA A 226 9.83 -28.09 14.19
N PHE A 227 8.86 -28.14 13.29
CA PHE A 227 7.87 -27.10 13.08
C PHE A 227 7.01 -26.84 14.33
N LEU A 228 6.52 -27.89 14.98
CA LEU A 228 5.76 -27.77 16.23
C LEU A 228 6.60 -27.17 17.37
N ARG A 229 7.88 -27.56 17.50
CA ARG A 229 8.82 -26.97 18.48
C ARG A 229 9.02 -25.47 18.19
N HIS A 230 9.20 -25.10 16.92
CA HIS A 230 9.34 -23.70 16.50
C HIS A 230 8.09 -22.87 16.87
N LEU A 231 6.90 -23.42 16.70
CA LEU A 231 5.64 -22.73 17.01
C LEU A 231 5.29 -22.73 18.50
N ALA A 232 5.90 -23.57 19.33
CA ALA A 232 5.56 -23.69 20.76
C ALA A 232 5.67 -22.36 21.53
N PRO A 233 6.75 -21.58 21.44
CA PRO A 233 6.84 -20.27 22.10
C PRO A 233 5.83 -19.26 21.49
N VAL A 234 5.57 -19.32 20.19
CA VAL A 234 4.64 -18.42 19.49
C VAL A 234 3.19 -18.64 19.96
N ARG A 235 2.82 -19.87 20.32
CA ARG A 235 1.52 -20.23 20.90
C ARG A 235 1.31 -19.62 22.30
N LYS A 236 2.37 -19.49 23.07
CA LYS A 236 2.33 -18.94 24.44
C LYS A 236 2.34 -17.41 24.45
N LYS A 237 2.96 -16.78 23.47
CA LYS A 237 3.02 -15.32 23.34
C LYS A 237 1.63 -14.69 23.18
N ARG A 238 1.49 -13.49 23.72
CA ARG A 238 0.37 -12.62 23.39
C ARG A 238 0.59 -12.03 21.99
N TRP A 239 -0.35 -12.25 21.09
CA TRP A 239 -0.35 -11.58 19.78
C TRP A 239 -0.99 -10.22 19.91
N VAL A 240 -0.29 -9.21 19.40
CA VAL A 240 -0.71 -7.83 19.53
C VAL A 240 -1.65 -7.48 18.39
N VAL A 241 -2.85 -7.04 18.76
CA VAL A 241 -3.75 -6.33 17.86
C VAL A 241 -3.82 -4.90 18.38
N TYR A 242 -3.57 -3.95 17.49
CA TYR A 242 -3.66 -2.53 17.79
C TYR A 242 -4.95 -1.98 17.20
N ALA A 243 -5.71 -1.23 17.99
CA ALA A 243 -6.88 -0.52 17.50
C ALA A 243 -6.76 0.95 17.93
N LYS A 244 -6.81 1.84 16.95
CA LYS A 244 -6.83 3.28 17.16
C LYS A 244 -8.26 3.80 16.98
N PRO A 245 -8.78 4.60 17.93
CA PRO A 245 -10.06 5.24 17.76
C PRO A 245 -10.08 6.21 16.58
N PRO A 246 -11.26 6.59 16.10
CA PRO A 246 -11.41 7.56 15.03
C PRO A 246 -10.70 8.87 15.35
N PHE A 247 -10.08 9.49 14.37
CA PHE A 247 -9.48 10.81 14.47
C PHE A 247 -9.90 11.67 13.26
N ALA A 248 -10.24 12.91 13.51
CA ALA A 248 -10.47 13.95 12.51
C ALA A 248 -11.40 13.56 11.31
N GLY A 249 -12.46 12.79 11.55
CA GLY A 249 -13.48 12.47 10.54
C GLY A 249 -13.09 11.37 9.53
N PRO A 250 -14.07 10.90 8.73
CA PRO A 250 -13.88 9.80 7.78
C PRO A 250 -12.83 10.09 6.71
N GLN A 251 -12.83 11.30 6.15
CA GLN A 251 -11.89 11.76 5.10
C GLN A 251 -10.44 11.73 5.59
N ALA A 252 -10.18 12.16 6.83
CA ALA A 252 -8.83 12.14 7.39
C ALA A 252 -8.28 10.72 7.54
N VAL A 253 -9.15 9.76 7.87
CA VAL A 253 -8.78 8.34 7.95
C VAL A 253 -8.45 7.80 6.57
N LEU A 254 -9.24 8.11 5.54
CA LEU A 254 -8.95 7.72 4.16
C LEU A 254 -7.66 8.38 3.65
N ALA A 255 -7.48 9.69 3.86
CA ALA A 255 -6.26 10.40 3.48
C ALA A 255 -5.02 9.83 4.20
N TYR A 256 -5.16 9.43 5.46
CA TYR A 256 -4.11 8.72 6.19
C TYR A 256 -3.77 7.39 5.52
N LEU A 257 -4.78 6.63 5.12
CA LEU A 257 -4.60 5.31 4.52
C LEU A 257 -4.14 5.35 3.07
N SER A 258 -4.60 6.31 2.27
CA SER A 258 -4.15 6.43 0.89
C SER A 258 -2.62 6.52 0.81
N ARG A 259 -1.99 7.14 1.83
CA ARG A 259 -0.53 7.16 1.97
C ARG A 259 0.08 5.79 2.22
N TYR A 260 -0.67 4.85 2.80
CA TYR A 260 -0.21 3.51 3.15
C TYR A 260 -0.67 2.44 2.15
N THR A 261 -1.83 2.61 1.52
CA THR A 261 -2.39 1.64 0.58
C THR A 261 -1.51 1.40 -0.63
N HIS A 262 -0.83 2.44 -1.14
CA HIS A 262 -0.01 2.35 -2.34
C HIS A 262 1.50 2.39 -2.07
N ARG A 263 1.93 2.71 -0.83
CA ARG A 263 3.35 2.66 -0.48
C ARG A 263 3.83 1.20 -0.41
N VAL A 264 5.05 0.97 -0.90
CA VAL A 264 5.80 -0.27 -0.70
C VAL A 264 7.20 0.10 -0.23
N ALA A 265 7.68 -0.56 0.82
CA ALA A 265 8.99 -0.40 1.43
C ALA A 265 9.30 1.05 1.84
N ILE A 266 9.64 1.94 0.92
CA ILE A 266 10.07 3.31 1.18
C ILE A 266 9.51 4.28 0.13
N SER A 267 9.31 5.54 0.52
CA SER A 267 9.06 6.65 -0.42
C SER A 267 10.33 7.45 -0.64
N ASN A 268 10.51 8.04 -1.82
CA ASN A 268 11.68 8.87 -2.14
C ASN A 268 11.92 10.00 -1.12
N ARG A 269 10.85 10.56 -0.53
CA ARG A 269 10.95 11.62 0.52
C ARG A 269 11.70 11.21 1.78
N ARG A 270 11.96 9.91 1.97
CA ARG A 270 12.72 9.40 3.12
C ARG A 270 14.21 9.25 2.83
N LEU A 271 14.62 9.33 1.56
CA LEU A 271 16.02 9.30 1.16
C LEU A 271 16.66 10.65 1.48
N ILE A 272 17.86 10.62 2.04
CA ILE A 272 18.65 11.81 2.40
C ILE A 272 19.85 11.92 1.48
N SER A 273 20.69 10.88 1.43
CA SER A 273 21.88 10.81 0.57
C SER A 273 22.13 9.40 0.06
N PHE A 274 22.92 9.33 -1.00
CA PHE A 274 23.45 8.11 -1.57
C PHE A 274 24.91 8.39 -1.97
N ASP A 275 25.86 7.74 -1.32
CA ASP A 275 27.31 7.93 -1.47
C ASP A 275 28.05 6.60 -1.28
N ASP A 276 29.37 6.62 -1.21
CA ASP A 276 30.21 5.42 -1.07
C ASP A 276 29.96 4.65 0.25
N ARG A 277 29.43 5.30 1.28
CA ARG A 277 29.05 4.67 2.55
C ARG A 277 27.72 3.92 2.44
N GLY A 278 26.92 4.21 1.39
CA GLY A 278 25.63 3.59 1.12
C GLY A 278 24.48 4.58 1.05
N VAL A 279 23.31 4.14 1.48
CA VAL A 279 22.06 4.89 1.41
C VAL A 279 21.67 5.38 2.81
N THR A 280 21.59 6.69 2.97
CA THR A 280 21.12 7.35 4.19
C THR A 280 19.65 7.70 4.07
N MET A 281 18.85 7.30 5.07
CA MET A 281 17.41 7.49 5.04
C MET A 281 16.80 7.74 6.42
N LEU A 282 15.64 8.39 6.42
CA LEU A 282 14.80 8.58 7.60
C LEU A 282 14.05 7.28 7.96
N TYR A 283 14.02 6.93 9.25
CA TYR A 283 13.17 5.87 9.75
C TYR A 283 12.53 6.26 11.11
N LYS A 284 11.51 5.52 11.54
CA LYS A 284 10.88 5.72 12.86
C LYS A 284 11.32 4.63 13.82
N ASP A 285 11.94 5.00 14.91
CA ASP A 285 12.19 4.11 16.04
C ASP A 285 10.98 4.15 16.99
N TYR A 286 10.19 3.09 16.95
CA TYR A 286 8.98 3.00 17.78
C TYR A 286 9.24 2.74 19.27
N ARG A 287 10.50 2.59 19.68
CA ARG A 287 10.89 2.53 21.10
C ARG A 287 11.00 3.92 21.72
N LYS A 288 11.03 4.96 20.89
CA LYS A 288 11.09 6.37 21.28
C LYS A 288 9.76 7.05 21.04
N ASP A 289 9.50 8.13 21.79
CA ASP A 289 8.29 8.93 21.65
C ASP A 289 8.60 10.34 21.10
N GLY A 290 7.53 11.04 20.69
CA GLY A 290 7.63 12.42 20.20
C GLY A 290 8.52 12.59 18.97
N PRO A 291 9.22 13.75 18.87
CA PRO A 291 10.13 14.08 17.77
C PRO A 291 11.31 13.12 17.65
N GLU A 292 11.82 12.60 18.77
CA GLU A 292 12.94 11.67 18.81
C GLU A 292 12.66 10.33 18.13
N ARG A 293 11.39 10.03 17.87
CA ARG A 293 11.00 8.85 17.10
C ARG A 293 11.57 8.87 15.68
N GLN A 294 11.75 10.04 15.09
CA GLN A 294 12.32 10.17 13.76
C GLN A 294 13.84 10.14 13.81
N GLN A 295 14.44 9.12 13.28
CA GLN A 295 15.88 8.84 13.30
C GLN A 295 16.41 8.73 11.87
N ILE A 296 17.73 8.86 11.74
CA ILE A 296 18.47 8.68 10.50
C ILE A 296 19.29 7.39 10.61
N MET A 297 19.35 6.63 9.51
CA MET A 297 20.22 5.46 9.39
C MET A 297 20.91 5.44 8.03
N THR A 298 22.16 5.00 8.02
CA THR A 298 22.88 4.67 6.79
C THR A 298 23.07 3.16 6.72
N ILE A 299 22.77 2.57 5.57
CA ILE A 299 22.97 1.14 5.29
C ILE A 299 23.69 0.98 3.97
N GLY A 300 24.49 -0.08 3.85
CA GLY A 300 25.18 -0.39 2.60
C GLY A 300 24.18 -0.52 1.44
N THR A 301 24.64 -0.18 0.23
CA THR A 301 23.78 -0.12 -0.96
C THR A 301 23.12 -1.46 -1.28
N ASP A 302 23.87 -2.56 -1.18
CA ASP A 302 23.36 -3.91 -1.41
C ASP A 302 22.29 -4.29 -0.39
N GLU A 303 22.49 -3.92 0.89
CA GLU A 303 21.51 -4.15 1.94
C GLU A 303 20.23 -3.31 1.73
N PHE A 304 20.36 -2.08 1.20
CA PHE A 304 19.21 -1.27 0.83
C PHE A 304 18.40 -1.94 -0.29
N ILE A 305 19.07 -2.39 -1.37
CA ILE A 305 18.42 -3.08 -2.48
C ILE A 305 17.78 -4.38 -1.98
N ARG A 306 18.50 -5.18 -1.18
CA ARG A 306 17.99 -6.41 -0.58
C ARG A 306 16.74 -6.14 0.24
N ARG A 307 16.76 -5.16 1.15
CA ARG A 307 15.58 -4.82 1.97
C ARG A 307 14.42 -4.37 1.10
N PHE A 308 14.64 -3.56 0.07
CA PHE A 308 13.58 -3.16 -0.84
C PHE A 308 12.94 -4.38 -1.53
N LEU A 309 13.76 -5.29 -2.02
CA LEU A 309 13.30 -6.49 -2.74
C LEU A 309 12.60 -7.52 -1.84
N LEU A 310 12.82 -7.50 -0.52
CA LEU A 310 12.03 -8.31 0.42
C LEU A 310 10.52 -8.05 0.30
N HIS A 311 10.14 -6.83 -0.08
CA HIS A 311 8.74 -6.38 -0.13
C HIS A 311 8.07 -6.56 -1.49
N VAL A 312 8.80 -7.11 -2.47
CA VAL A 312 8.21 -7.47 -3.76
C VAL A 312 7.20 -8.60 -3.55
N LEU A 313 5.96 -8.32 -3.92
CA LEU A 313 4.83 -9.23 -3.77
C LEU A 313 4.75 -10.22 -4.93
N PRO A 314 4.21 -11.42 -4.74
CA PRO A 314 3.95 -12.37 -5.80
C PRO A 314 3.08 -11.77 -6.91
N ARG A 315 3.24 -12.27 -8.15
CA ARG A 315 2.41 -11.87 -9.28
C ARG A 315 0.92 -12.16 -8.97
N GLY A 316 0.05 -11.22 -9.32
CA GLY A 316 -1.39 -11.36 -9.11
C GLY A 316 -1.85 -11.23 -7.65
N PHE A 317 -0.93 -11.06 -6.69
CA PHE A 317 -1.33 -10.95 -5.29
C PHE A 317 -2.03 -9.62 -5.00
N HIS A 318 -3.30 -9.66 -4.58
CA HIS A 318 -4.08 -8.50 -4.19
C HIS A 318 -3.76 -8.11 -2.76
N ARG A 319 -3.17 -6.93 -2.58
CA ARG A 319 -2.77 -6.41 -1.26
C ARG A 319 -3.84 -5.58 -0.56
N ILE A 320 -4.90 -5.19 -1.28
CA ILE A 320 -6.08 -4.52 -0.74
C ILE A 320 -7.24 -5.48 -0.91
N ARG A 321 -8.00 -5.72 0.16
CA ARG A 321 -9.15 -6.62 0.16
C ARG A 321 -10.27 -6.04 0.99
N HIS A 322 -11.49 -6.36 0.60
CA HIS A 322 -12.70 -5.90 1.26
C HIS A 322 -13.49 -7.08 1.81
N TYR A 323 -14.08 -6.90 3.01
CA TYR A 323 -14.81 -7.97 3.69
C TYR A 323 -16.09 -7.43 4.33
N GLY A 324 -17.03 -8.34 4.65
CA GLY A 324 -18.29 -8.02 5.27
C GLY A 324 -19.14 -7.11 4.39
N LEU A 325 -19.64 -5.99 4.93
CA LEU A 325 -20.46 -5.01 4.20
C LEU A 325 -19.76 -4.43 2.94
N LEU A 326 -18.42 -4.42 2.95
CA LEU A 326 -17.62 -3.86 1.85
C LEU A 326 -17.12 -4.93 0.87
N ALA A 327 -17.53 -6.21 1.00
CA ALA A 327 -17.18 -7.25 0.05
C ALA A 327 -17.77 -6.92 -1.34
N ALA A 328 -16.99 -7.19 -2.40
CA ALA A 328 -17.33 -6.75 -3.76
C ALA A 328 -18.73 -7.16 -4.21
N SER A 329 -19.15 -8.40 -3.88
CA SER A 329 -20.45 -8.96 -4.26
C SER A 329 -21.66 -8.28 -3.59
N SER A 330 -21.49 -7.69 -2.41
CA SER A 330 -22.59 -7.10 -1.63
C SER A 330 -22.42 -5.61 -1.35
N ARG A 331 -21.30 -5.01 -1.77
CA ARG A 331 -20.92 -3.64 -1.36
C ARG A 331 -21.99 -2.61 -1.68
N LYS A 332 -22.47 -2.55 -2.94
CA LYS A 332 -23.45 -1.54 -3.37
C LYS A 332 -24.73 -1.62 -2.54
N ALA A 333 -25.30 -2.82 -2.42
CA ALA A 333 -26.53 -3.06 -1.64
C ALA A 333 -26.32 -2.78 -0.14
N SER A 334 -25.19 -3.25 0.42
CA SER A 334 -24.88 -3.03 1.84
C SER A 334 -24.65 -1.57 2.19
N LEU A 335 -24.00 -0.79 1.31
CA LEU A 335 -23.83 0.64 1.51
C LEU A 335 -25.12 1.42 1.38
N ALA A 336 -25.99 1.08 0.41
CA ALA A 336 -27.30 1.67 0.27
C ALA A 336 -28.16 1.44 1.52
N LEU A 337 -28.22 0.20 2.01
CA LEU A 337 -28.91 -0.13 3.25
C LEU A 337 -28.33 0.59 4.47
N ALA A 338 -27.00 0.63 4.59
CA ALA A 338 -26.35 1.33 5.69
C ALA A 338 -26.66 2.84 5.69
N ARG A 339 -26.69 3.49 4.53
CA ARG A 339 -27.08 4.90 4.39
C ARG A 339 -28.53 5.12 4.79
N GLN A 340 -29.43 4.27 4.33
CA GLN A 340 -30.85 4.30 4.73
C GLN A 340 -31.01 4.17 6.25
N LEU A 341 -30.33 3.21 6.87
CA LEU A 341 -30.38 2.99 8.31
C LEU A 341 -29.70 4.08 9.15
N LEU A 342 -28.86 4.89 8.53
CA LEU A 342 -28.20 6.05 9.13
C LEU A 342 -28.92 7.37 8.82
N ASP A 343 -30.06 7.32 8.12
CA ASP A 343 -30.85 8.47 7.70
C ASP A 343 -30.01 9.49 6.87
N VAL A 344 -29.21 8.97 5.93
CA VAL A 344 -28.35 9.76 5.07
C VAL A 344 -28.99 9.83 3.68
N ALA A 345 -29.15 11.03 3.15
CA ALA A 345 -29.59 11.22 1.79
C ALA A 345 -28.69 10.43 0.81
N PRO A 346 -29.25 9.80 -0.23
CA PRO A 346 -28.45 9.21 -1.29
C PRO A 346 -27.51 10.29 -1.87
N PRO A 347 -26.28 9.91 -2.29
CA PRO A 347 -25.45 10.84 -3.03
C PRO A 347 -26.28 11.35 -4.22
N PRO A 348 -26.15 12.63 -4.61
CA PRO A 348 -26.78 13.11 -5.81
C PRO A 348 -26.46 12.14 -6.95
N ASP A 349 -27.46 11.84 -7.77
CA ASP A 349 -27.22 11.05 -8.99
C ASP A 349 -26.05 11.69 -9.73
N ASP A 350 -25.04 10.89 -10.06
CA ASP A 350 -23.90 11.36 -10.84
C ASP A 350 -24.46 11.95 -12.16
N GLU A 351 -24.72 13.26 -12.17
CA GLU A 351 -24.69 13.97 -13.43
C GLU A 351 -23.32 13.67 -14.04
N PRO A 352 -23.24 13.31 -15.32
CA PRO A 352 -21.96 13.02 -15.94
C PRO A 352 -21.07 14.25 -15.69
N GLU A 353 -20.11 14.11 -14.76
CA GLU A 353 -19.09 15.13 -14.55
C GLU A 353 -18.54 15.47 -15.93
N GLU A 354 -18.72 16.70 -16.38
CA GLU A 354 -17.96 17.23 -17.49
C GLU A 354 -16.53 16.83 -17.23
N VAL A 355 -15.92 16.10 -18.16
CA VAL A 355 -14.55 15.57 -18.01
C VAL A 355 -13.65 16.79 -17.88
N GLU A 356 -13.50 17.27 -16.63
CA GLU A 356 -12.53 18.32 -16.34
C GLU A 356 -11.18 17.86 -16.90
N ASP A 357 -10.61 18.66 -17.75
CA ASP A 357 -9.29 18.39 -18.31
C ASP A 357 -8.26 18.43 -17.18
N HIS A 358 -8.01 17.27 -16.58
CA HIS A 358 -7.07 17.11 -15.47
C HIS A 358 -5.60 17.28 -15.88
N ARG A 359 -5.33 17.77 -17.10
CA ARG A 359 -3.96 18.11 -17.49
C ARG A 359 -3.47 19.30 -16.66
N PRO A 360 -2.26 19.21 -16.09
CA PRO A 360 -1.76 20.32 -15.30
C PRO A 360 -1.57 21.54 -16.21
N PRO A 361 -1.94 22.73 -15.73
CA PRO A 361 -1.79 23.97 -16.49
C PRO A 361 -0.31 24.23 -16.82
N CYS A 362 -0.07 25.03 -17.82
CA CYS A 362 1.26 25.46 -18.21
C CYS A 362 2.00 26.09 -17.02
N PRO A 363 3.22 25.65 -16.67
CA PRO A 363 3.97 26.22 -15.54
C PRO A 363 4.47 27.64 -15.81
N CYS A 364 4.39 28.13 -17.07
CA CYS A 364 4.84 29.45 -17.47
C CYS A 364 3.70 30.49 -17.40
N CYS A 365 2.56 30.22 -18.03
CA CYS A 365 1.45 31.18 -18.16
C CYS A 365 0.12 30.70 -17.56
N GLY A 366 0.02 29.47 -17.11
CA GLY A 366 -1.22 28.87 -16.62
C GLY A 366 -2.15 28.36 -17.72
N GLY A 367 -1.81 28.53 -18.99
CA GLY A 367 -2.63 28.17 -20.13
C GLY A 367 -2.72 26.67 -20.39
N HIS A 368 -3.40 26.29 -21.45
CA HIS A 368 -3.72 24.91 -21.78
C HIS A 368 -2.53 24.19 -22.43
N MET A 369 -2.23 22.97 -21.97
CA MET A 369 -1.17 22.11 -22.53
C MET A 369 -1.76 21.05 -23.45
N ILE A 370 -1.30 20.99 -24.70
CA ILE A 370 -1.69 19.97 -25.70
C ILE A 370 -0.54 19.01 -26.00
N ILE A 371 -0.87 17.79 -26.38
CA ILE A 371 0.11 16.81 -26.86
C ILE A 371 0.38 17.06 -28.33
N ILE A 372 1.62 17.43 -28.67
CA ILE A 372 2.04 17.74 -30.05
C ILE A 372 2.79 16.58 -30.71
N GLU A 373 3.37 15.67 -29.93
CA GLU A 373 4.09 14.50 -30.44
C GLU A 373 3.99 13.35 -29.45
N THR A 374 3.88 12.12 -29.94
CA THR A 374 4.05 10.88 -29.16
C THR A 374 5.21 10.10 -29.72
N PHE A 375 6.03 9.49 -28.84
CA PHE A 375 7.16 8.69 -29.25
C PHE A 375 7.22 7.36 -28.50
N GLU A 376 7.67 6.32 -29.22
CA GLU A 376 7.74 4.97 -28.72
C GLU A 376 8.93 4.74 -27.75
N ARG A 377 8.96 3.56 -27.16
CA ARG A 377 10.06 3.09 -26.31
C ARG A 377 11.39 3.17 -27.04
N TRP A 378 12.41 3.68 -26.32
CA TRP A 378 13.78 3.87 -26.83
C TRP A 378 13.90 4.87 -27.96
N ARG A 379 12.83 5.60 -28.26
CA ARG A 379 12.88 6.75 -29.18
C ARG A 379 13.03 8.04 -28.37
N GLN A 380 13.62 9.03 -29.00
CA GLN A 380 13.64 10.40 -28.50
C GLN A 380 12.64 11.22 -29.29
N PRO A 381 12.05 12.25 -28.69
CA PRO A 381 11.21 13.18 -29.41
C PRO A 381 12.06 13.89 -30.48
N ARG A 382 11.42 14.31 -31.55
CA ARG A 382 12.03 15.22 -32.53
C ARG A 382 12.38 16.53 -31.81
N ALA A 383 13.31 17.30 -32.40
CA ALA A 383 13.61 18.62 -31.86
C ALA A 383 12.32 19.44 -31.77
N PRO A 384 12.10 20.20 -30.69
CA PRO A 384 10.94 21.06 -30.62
C PRO A 384 10.92 22.03 -31.82
N PRO A 385 9.73 22.42 -32.31
CA PRO A 385 9.66 23.47 -33.31
C PRO A 385 10.37 24.71 -32.77
N PRO A 386 11.10 25.44 -33.59
CA PRO A 386 11.75 26.66 -33.16
C PRO A 386 10.67 27.56 -32.52
N SER A 387 10.92 28.01 -31.29
CA SER A 387 10.00 28.89 -30.57
C SER A 387 9.68 30.07 -31.47
N ALA A 388 8.40 30.24 -31.82
CA ALA A 388 7.95 31.45 -32.52
C ALA A 388 8.41 32.66 -31.71
N PRO A 389 8.99 33.68 -32.31
CA PRO A 389 9.41 34.85 -31.58
C PRO A 389 8.17 35.45 -30.92
N LEU A 390 8.27 35.68 -29.61
CA LEU A 390 7.27 36.43 -28.86
C LEU A 390 7.14 37.82 -29.55
N ILE A 391 6.13 38.00 -30.36
CA ILE A 391 5.74 39.32 -30.80
C ILE A 391 5.17 40.00 -29.56
N ARG A 392 6.04 40.69 -28.82
CA ARG A 392 5.59 41.72 -27.90
C ARG A 392 4.98 42.80 -28.75
N GLU A 393 3.68 42.79 -28.95
CA GLU A 393 2.98 44.01 -29.33
C GLU A 393 3.23 45.04 -28.24
N ILE A 394 4.09 45.98 -28.57
CA ILE A 394 4.19 47.24 -27.84
C ILE A 394 2.94 47.99 -28.25
N ALA A 395 1.96 48.01 -27.38
CA ALA A 395 0.80 48.90 -27.56
C ALA A 395 1.26 50.37 -27.48
N PRO A 396 0.68 51.25 -28.27
CA PRO A 396 1.08 52.65 -28.37
C PRO A 396 0.79 53.46 -27.10
#